data_d60ef1823077eeb9d1f8979b2f9c4354
#
_entry.id   d60ef1823077eeb9d1f8979b2f9c4354
#
_cell.length_a   1.000
_cell.length_b   1.000
_cell.length_c   1.000
_cell.angle_alpha   90.00
_cell.angle_beta   90.00
_cell.angle_gamma   90.00
#
_symmetry.space_group_name_H-M   'P 1'
#
loop_
_entity.id
_entity.type
_entity.pdbx_description
1 polymer ?
#
loop_
_entity_poly.entity_id
_entity_poly.type
_entity_poly.pdbx_seq_one_letter_code
_entity_poly.pdbx_strand_id
1 'polypeptide(L)'
;MNQNRAWFAALAATAAVVTGSFAAEPAAGPAPAQPGLELFTANEAAEWNSPQSKQPDDFKTRDLSEDGGAPTCRSAPNNDADNPKIRVLAPPIGRMLTAPLDIELQFVPTASAPIRPETLRVCYIGLITMDITKRITDRVAVSATGLRVSGAKLPPGRHRLMMLIADDRGRLGRSELLLNIE
;
A
#
# COMPACT_ATOMS: atom_id res chain seq x y z
N MET A 1 58.85 -43.86 -27.49
CA MET A 1 59.94 -43.86 -26.49
C MET A 1 59.51 -42.96 -25.35
N ASN A 2 59.61 -43.52 -24.15
CA ASN A 2 59.47 -42.98 -22.80
C ASN A 2 58.05 -42.52 -22.39
N GLN A 3 57.36 -43.34 -21.57
CA GLN A 3 57.50 -43.70 -20.13
C GLN A 3 57.53 -42.44 -19.25
N ASN A 4 56.51 -42.25 -18.44
CA ASN A 4 56.63 -42.38 -17.01
C ASN A 4 55.35 -41.95 -16.27
N ARG A 5 54.87 -42.92 -15.60
CA ARG A 5 54.79 -43.10 -14.12
C ARG A 5 53.61 -42.36 -13.42
N ALA A 6 52.71 -43.24 -13.05
CA ALA A 6 51.69 -43.06 -12.04
C ALA A 6 52.21 -42.53 -10.70
N TRP A 7 51.47 -41.67 -10.07
CA TRP A 7 51.44 -41.49 -8.62
C TRP A 7 49.98 -41.50 -8.18
N PHE A 8 49.58 -42.59 -7.59
CA PHE A 8 48.35 -42.68 -6.81
C PHE A 8 48.61 -42.00 -5.46
N ALA A 9 47.92 -40.92 -5.15
CA ALA A 9 47.78 -40.44 -3.80
C ALA A 9 46.32 -40.58 -3.40
N ALA A 10 46.04 -41.53 -2.55
CA ALA A 10 44.79 -41.74 -1.89
C ALA A 10 44.56 -40.63 -0.86
N LEU A 11 43.59 -39.78 -1.06
CA LEU A 11 43.09 -38.86 -0.03
C LEU A 11 41.80 -39.45 0.54
N ALA A 12 41.88 -39.86 1.77
CA ALA A 12 40.73 -40.27 2.58
C ALA A 12 39.85 -39.06 2.87
N ALA A 13 38.64 -39.07 2.31
CA ALA A 13 37.61 -38.06 2.62
C ALA A 13 36.95 -38.46 3.94
N THR A 14 37.29 -37.76 5.01
CA THR A 14 36.52 -37.79 6.27
C THR A 14 35.24 -36.97 6.06
N ALA A 15 34.12 -37.69 5.95
CA ALA A 15 32.81 -37.09 5.95
C ALA A 15 32.47 -36.56 7.37
N ALA A 16 32.54 -35.26 7.56
CA ALA A 16 32.00 -34.60 8.74
C ALA A 16 30.48 -34.53 8.59
N VAL A 17 29.74 -35.33 9.32
CA VAL A 17 28.31 -35.24 9.46
C VAL A 17 28.01 -33.98 10.33
N VAL A 18 27.66 -32.88 9.69
CA VAL A 18 27.14 -31.71 10.39
C VAL A 18 25.67 -32.01 10.69
N THR A 19 25.38 -32.45 11.91
CA THR A 19 24.02 -32.48 12.45
C THR A 19 23.61 -31.05 12.74
N GLY A 20 23.02 -30.39 11.73
CA GLY A 20 22.36 -29.08 11.91
C GLY A 20 21.11 -29.30 12.76
N SER A 21 21.17 -28.93 14.04
CA SER A 21 19.98 -28.74 14.85
C SER A 21 19.20 -27.54 14.27
N PHE A 22 18.16 -27.85 13.51
CA PHE A 22 17.14 -26.85 13.20
C PHE A 22 16.45 -26.51 14.51
N ALA A 23 16.91 -25.43 15.18
CA ALA A 23 16.13 -24.79 16.20
C ALA A 23 14.86 -24.29 15.52
N ALA A 24 13.72 -24.90 15.84
CA ALA A 24 12.42 -24.39 15.44
C ALA A 24 12.30 -22.96 15.99
N GLU A 25 12.27 -22.00 15.10
CA GLU A 25 11.98 -20.61 15.40
C GLU A 25 10.61 -20.59 16.09
N PRO A 26 10.50 -20.02 17.31
CA PRO A 26 9.21 -19.97 17.97
C PRO A 26 8.25 -19.19 17.05
N ALA A 27 7.14 -19.82 16.68
CA ALA A 27 6.07 -19.19 15.95
C ALA A 27 5.77 -17.86 16.63
N ALA A 28 6.00 -16.76 15.91
CA ALA A 28 5.68 -15.43 16.38
C ALA A 28 4.22 -15.44 16.79
N GLY A 29 3.97 -15.34 18.10
CA GLY A 29 2.62 -15.21 18.64
C GLY A 29 1.91 -14.06 17.95
N PRO A 30 0.56 -14.03 17.93
CA PRO A 30 -0.17 -12.94 17.30
C PRO A 30 0.36 -11.62 17.84
N ALA A 31 0.85 -10.77 16.93
CA ALA A 31 1.32 -9.45 17.26
C ALA A 31 0.24 -8.73 18.08
N PRO A 32 0.60 -8.01 19.17
CA PRO A 32 -0.38 -7.30 19.98
C PRO A 32 -1.25 -6.46 19.06
N ALA A 33 -2.57 -6.60 19.19
CA ALA A 33 -3.54 -5.85 18.43
C ALA A 33 -3.24 -4.36 18.58
N GLN A 34 -2.70 -3.73 17.56
CA GLN A 34 -2.47 -2.30 17.56
C GLN A 34 -3.83 -1.62 17.69
N PRO A 35 -3.95 -0.55 18.50
CA PRO A 35 -5.20 0.18 18.59
C PRO A 35 -5.63 0.57 17.17
N GLY A 36 -6.81 0.11 16.77
CA GLY A 36 -7.29 0.26 15.39
C GLY A 36 -7.17 1.70 14.92
N LEU A 37 -6.65 1.88 13.71
CA LEU A 37 -6.48 3.20 13.10
C LEU A 37 -7.84 3.81 12.79
N GLU A 38 -8.21 4.90 13.46
CA GLU A 38 -9.38 5.68 13.09
C GLU A 38 -9.04 6.53 11.85
N LEU A 39 -9.67 6.23 10.73
CA LEU A 39 -9.44 6.96 9.48
C LEU A 39 -10.13 8.31 9.51
N PHE A 40 -11.35 8.36 10.02
CA PHE A 40 -12.13 9.58 10.26
C PHE A 40 -13.34 9.26 11.16
N THR A 41 -13.82 10.28 11.84
CA THR A 41 -14.97 10.19 12.75
C THR A 41 -16.30 10.35 12.00
N ALA A 42 -17.41 9.99 12.66
CA ALA A 42 -18.75 10.21 12.13
C ALA A 42 -19.03 11.71 11.89
N ASN A 43 -18.55 12.59 12.78
CA ASN A 43 -18.73 14.04 12.65
C ASN A 43 -17.97 14.59 11.44
N GLU A 44 -16.73 14.16 11.22
CA GLU A 44 -15.96 14.55 10.04
C GLU A 44 -16.62 14.07 8.75
N ALA A 45 -17.09 12.81 8.72
CA ALA A 45 -17.80 12.28 7.56
C ALA A 45 -19.08 13.07 7.26
N ALA A 46 -19.84 13.45 8.30
CA ALA A 46 -21.04 14.27 8.16
C ALA A 46 -20.70 15.69 7.67
N GLU A 47 -19.66 16.31 8.24
CA GLU A 47 -19.17 17.61 7.80
C GLU A 47 -18.76 17.57 6.32
N TRP A 48 -17.94 16.64 5.91
CA TRP A 48 -17.44 16.54 4.52
C TRP A 48 -18.53 16.22 3.49
N ASN A 49 -19.67 15.72 3.95
CA ASN A 49 -20.86 15.48 3.14
C ASN A 49 -21.96 16.54 3.34
N SER A 50 -21.67 17.63 4.05
CA SER A 50 -22.62 18.72 4.25
C SER A 50 -22.61 19.70 3.08
N PRO A 51 -23.78 20.19 2.61
CA PRO A 51 -23.86 21.24 1.59
C PRO A 51 -23.22 22.56 2.02
N GLN A 52 -23.02 22.80 3.32
CA GLN A 52 -22.37 23.99 3.86
C GLN A 52 -20.84 23.89 3.87
N SER A 53 -20.28 22.70 3.63
CA SER A 53 -18.85 22.49 3.65
C SER A 53 -18.17 23.18 2.49
N LYS A 54 -17.08 23.88 2.79
CA LYS A 54 -16.24 24.52 1.80
C LYS A 54 -15.00 23.67 1.55
N GLN A 55 -14.63 23.54 0.28
CA GLN A 55 -13.37 22.89 -0.07
C GLN A 55 -12.21 23.69 0.53
N PRO A 56 -11.26 23.03 1.25
CA PRO A 56 -10.09 23.71 1.81
C PRO A 56 -9.30 24.47 0.73
N ASP A 57 -8.77 25.65 1.08
CA ASP A 57 -8.05 26.52 0.13
C ASP A 57 -6.73 25.95 -0.36
N ASP A 58 -6.09 25.08 0.45
CA ASP A 58 -4.87 24.35 0.10
C ASP A 58 -5.09 23.24 -0.93
N PHE A 59 -6.35 23.00 -1.27
CA PHE A 59 -6.76 22.08 -2.34
C PHE A 59 -6.49 22.67 -3.74
N LYS A 60 -5.51 23.55 -3.86
CA LYS A 60 -5.12 24.12 -5.14
C LYS A 60 -4.47 23.07 -6.02
N THR A 61 -4.97 22.97 -7.24
CA THR A 61 -4.46 22.11 -8.29
C THR A 61 -2.99 22.47 -8.58
N ARG A 62 -2.04 21.69 -8.08
CA ARG A 62 -0.73 21.63 -8.69
C ARG A 62 -0.81 20.55 -9.75
N ASP A 63 -0.70 20.96 -10.98
CA ASP A 63 -0.48 20.03 -12.08
C ASP A 63 0.85 19.30 -11.83
N LEU A 64 0.81 17.99 -11.82
CA LEU A 64 2.02 17.15 -11.64
C LEU A 64 3.00 17.27 -12.82
N SER A 65 2.59 17.94 -13.89
CA SER A 65 3.25 17.84 -15.17
C SER A 65 4.63 18.51 -15.22
N GLU A 66 5.00 19.36 -14.27
CA GLU A 66 6.22 20.14 -14.42
C GLU A 66 7.32 19.95 -13.36
N ASP A 67 7.00 19.42 -12.15
CA ASP A 67 7.98 19.37 -11.06
C ASP A 67 8.23 17.98 -10.43
N GLY A 68 7.65 16.90 -10.94
CA GLY A 68 7.78 15.58 -10.33
C GLY A 68 7.23 15.50 -8.89
N GLY A 69 6.39 16.45 -8.51
CA GLY A 69 5.77 16.54 -7.20
C GLY A 69 4.80 15.38 -6.92
N ALA A 70 4.53 15.15 -5.63
CA ALA A 70 3.55 14.15 -5.23
C ALA A 70 2.15 14.53 -5.75
N PRO A 71 1.33 13.54 -6.19
CA PRO A 71 -0.02 13.78 -6.67
C PRO A 71 -0.88 14.46 -5.60
N THR A 72 -1.91 15.15 -6.04
CA THR A 72 -2.96 15.72 -5.19
C THR A 72 -4.27 14.96 -5.40
N CYS A 73 -5.23 15.15 -4.53
CA CYS A 73 -6.55 14.53 -4.69
C CYS A 73 -7.33 14.97 -5.94
N ARG A 74 -6.82 15.93 -6.69
CA ARG A 74 -7.37 16.38 -7.99
C ARG A 74 -6.60 15.84 -9.19
N SER A 75 -5.45 15.28 -8.95
CA SER A 75 -4.64 14.73 -10.05
C SER A 75 -5.41 13.66 -10.79
N ALA A 76 -5.44 13.77 -12.10
CA ALA A 76 -6.06 12.77 -12.96
C ALA A 76 -4.97 11.96 -13.67
N PRO A 77 -5.05 10.63 -13.67
CA PRO A 77 -4.18 9.83 -14.51
C PRO A 77 -4.48 10.15 -15.98
N ASN A 78 -3.44 10.18 -16.79
CA ASN A 78 -3.61 10.05 -18.24
C ASN A 78 -4.13 8.62 -18.53
N ASN A 79 -4.80 8.44 -19.69
CA ASN A 79 -5.31 7.13 -20.09
C ASN A 79 -4.18 6.25 -20.69
N ASP A 80 -3.07 6.14 -20.00
CA ASP A 80 -1.94 5.35 -20.43
C ASP A 80 -2.09 3.91 -19.86
N ALA A 81 -1.98 2.91 -20.73
CA ALA A 81 -2.00 1.51 -20.34
C ALA A 81 -0.82 1.15 -19.42
N ASP A 82 0.22 1.94 -19.50
CA ASP A 82 1.46 1.78 -18.72
C ASP A 82 1.41 2.45 -17.33
N ASN A 83 0.28 3.02 -16.92
CA ASN A 83 0.14 3.55 -15.58
C ASN A 83 0.24 2.45 -14.51
N PRO A 84 0.88 2.72 -13.35
CA PRO A 84 0.90 1.77 -12.26
C PRO A 84 -0.53 1.46 -11.80
N LYS A 85 -0.76 0.24 -11.32
CA LYS A 85 -2.09 -0.19 -10.89
C LYS A 85 -2.13 -0.36 -9.38
N ILE A 86 -3.24 0.05 -8.78
CA ILE A 86 -3.55 -0.18 -7.37
C ILE A 86 -4.64 -1.25 -7.33
N ARG A 87 -4.35 -2.39 -6.69
CA ARG A 87 -5.32 -3.46 -6.46
C ARG A 87 -5.73 -3.45 -5.00
N VAL A 88 -7.02 -3.50 -4.75
CA VAL A 88 -7.58 -3.68 -3.40
C VAL A 88 -7.68 -5.18 -3.16
N LEU A 89 -6.91 -5.70 -2.20
CA LEU A 89 -6.92 -7.10 -1.80
C LEU A 89 -7.91 -7.34 -0.66
N ALA A 90 -8.05 -6.35 0.24
CA ALA A 90 -9.04 -6.32 1.31
C ALA A 90 -9.52 -4.89 1.53
N PRO A 91 -10.77 -4.71 1.97
CA PRO A 91 -11.84 -5.68 2.11
C PRO A 91 -12.44 -6.09 0.75
N PRO A 92 -13.26 -7.16 0.70
CA PRO A 92 -13.96 -7.53 -0.51
C PRO A 92 -14.93 -6.43 -0.94
N ILE A 93 -14.83 -6.00 -2.21
CA ILE A 93 -15.64 -4.92 -2.77
C ILE A 93 -17.11 -5.36 -2.92
N GLY A 94 -18.04 -4.43 -2.67
CA GLY A 94 -19.47 -4.62 -2.94
C GLY A 94 -20.22 -5.36 -1.83
N ARG A 95 -19.62 -5.58 -0.67
CA ARG A 95 -20.28 -6.17 0.51
C ARG A 95 -20.54 -5.14 1.59
N MET A 96 -21.52 -5.42 2.45
CA MET A 96 -21.67 -4.76 3.73
C MET A 96 -20.53 -5.22 4.64
N LEU A 97 -19.90 -4.31 5.34
CA LEU A 97 -18.71 -4.54 6.15
C LEU A 97 -18.96 -4.03 7.56
N THR A 98 -18.36 -4.70 8.54
CA THR A 98 -18.38 -4.26 9.94
C THR A 98 -17.00 -3.74 10.33
N ALA A 99 -16.94 -2.55 10.91
CA ALA A 99 -15.69 -2.01 11.46
C ALA A 99 -15.42 -2.59 12.87
N PRO A 100 -14.14 -2.79 13.27
CA PRO A 100 -12.92 -2.47 12.52
C PRO A 100 -12.63 -3.49 11.42
N LEU A 101 -12.05 -3.04 10.32
CA LEU A 101 -11.72 -3.88 9.17
C LEU A 101 -10.27 -3.70 8.70
N ASP A 102 -9.76 -4.70 8.00
CA ASP A 102 -8.45 -4.62 7.38
C ASP A 102 -8.56 -4.04 5.97
N ILE A 103 -7.64 -3.15 5.61
CA ILE A 103 -7.49 -2.62 4.26
C ILE A 103 -6.13 -3.03 3.75
N GLU A 104 -6.10 -3.74 2.64
CA GLU A 104 -4.86 -4.19 2.01
C GLU A 104 -4.83 -3.76 0.55
N LEU A 105 -3.79 -3.03 0.19
CA LEU A 105 -3.56 -2.54 -1.16
C LEU A 105 -2.28 -3.13 -1.70
N GLN A 106 -2.32 -3.59 -2.94
CA GLN A 106 -1.16 -4.01 -3.71
C GLN A 106 -0.89 -2.98 -4.80
N PHE A 107 0.37 -2.54 -4.90
CA PHE A 107 0.83 -1.71 -5.99
C PHE A 107 1.49 -2.59 -7.04
N VAL A 108 1.04 -2.46 -8.28
CA VAL A 108 1.57 -3.23 -9.40
C VAL A 108 2.30 -2.26 -10.33
N PRO A 109 3.63 -2.31 -10.34
CA PRO A 109 4.40 -1.50 -11.29
C PRO A 109 4.14 -1.97 -12.71
N THR A 110 4.27 -1.08 -13.66
CA THR A 110 4.36 -1.44 -15.06
C THR A 110 5.81 -1.71 -15.45
N ALA A 111 6.02 -2.44 -16.53
CA ALA A 111 7.35 -2.86 -16.94
C ALA A 111 8.34 -1.69 -16.93
N SER A 112 9.43 -1.85 -16.18
CA SER A 112 10.57 -0.94 -16.10
C SER A 112 10.39 0.39 -15.34
N ALA A 113 9.37 0.55 -14.52
CA ALA A 113 9.22 1.75 -13.69
C ALA A 113 8.77 1.40 -12.27
N PRO A 114 9.66 1.45 -11.27
CA PRO A 114 9.33 1.14 -9.90
C PRO A 114 8.33 2.16 -9.32
N ILE A 115 7.52 1.69 -8.38
CA ILE A 115 6.59 2.54 -7.65
C ILE A 115 7.35 3.44 -6.69
N ARG A 116 6.89 4.68 -6.56
CA ARG A 116 7.34 5.64 -5.57
C ARG A 116 6.34 5.70 -4.40
N PRO A 117 6.56 4.95 -3.31
CA PRO A 117 5.59 4.84 -2.22
C PRO A 117 5.31 6.17 -1.51
N GLU A 118 6.27 7.09 -1.49
CA GLU A 118 6.12 8.44 -0.92
C GLU A 118 5.11 9.32 -1.68
N THR A 119 4.75 8.92 -2.90
CA THR A 119 3.76 9.62 -3.72
C THR A 119 2.32 9.19 -3.43
N LEU A 120 2.12 8.18 -2.57
CA LEU A 120 0.77 7.74 -2.22
C LEU A 120 -0.09 8.91 -1.76
N ARG A 121 -1.31 8.99 -2.29
CA ARG A 121 -2.38 9.85 -1.79
C ARG A 121 -3.63 9.03 -1.56
N VAL A 122 -4.26 9.28 -0.42
CA VAL A 122 -5.55 8.69 -0.08
C VAL A 122 -6.51 9.83 0.24
N CYS A 123 -7.58 9.89 -0.52
CA CYS A 123 -8.53 10.98 -0.48
C CYS A 123 -9.93 10.44 -0.17
N TYR A 124 -10.60 11.03 0.79
CA TYR A 124 -12.02 10.81 1.01
C TYR A 124 -12.82 11.66 0.02
N ILE A 125 -13.77 11.06 -0.66
CA ILE A 125 -14.61 11.71 -1.67
C ILE A 125 -16.03 11.84 -1.11
N GLY A 126 -16.35 13.03 -0.59
CA GLY A 126 -17.68 13.46 -0.17
C GLY A 126 -18.21 14.57 -1.08
N LEU A 127 -19.03 15.47 -0.53
CA LEU A 127 -19.36 16.73 -1.20
C LEU A 127 -18.13 17.62 -1.32
N ILE A 128 -17.22 17.52 -0.35
CA ILE A 128 -15.86 18.03 -0.46
C ILE A 128 -14.89 16.86 -0.52
N THR A 129 -13.72 17.09 -1.07
CA THR A 129 -12.64 16.09 -1.11
C THR A 129 -11.60 16.42 -0.04
N MET A 130 -11.28 15.44 0.81
CA MET A 130 -10.31 15.58 1.89
C MET A 130 -9.13 14.64 1.71
N ASP A 131 -7.91 15.17 1.83
CA ASP A 131 -6.69 14.36 1.87
C ASP A 131 -6.51 13.77 3.27
N ILE A 132 -6.62 12.45 3.38
CA ILE A 132 -6.43 11.70 4.61
C ILE A 132 -5.12 10.89 4.61
N THR A 133 -4.23 11.16 3.68
CA THR A 133 -2.98 10.42 3.49
C THR A 133 -2.16 10.36 4.79
N LYS A 134 -1.94 11.49 5.44
CA LYS A 134 -1.14 11.55 6.66
C LYS A 134 -1.70 10.69 7.79
N ARG A 135 -3.01 10.55 7.90
CA ARG A 135 -3.64 9.71 8.93
C ARG A 135 -3.21 8.26 8.80
N ILE A 136 -2.95 7.82 7.57
CA ILE A 136 -2.50 6.46 7.25
C ILE A 136 -0.98 6.38 7.36
N THR A 137 -0.25 7.25 6.68
CA THR A 137 1.22 7.17 6.59
C THR A 137 1.94 7.44 7.91
N ASP A 138 1.32 8.18 8.84
CA ASP A 138 1.86 8.39 10.19
C ASP A 138 1.79 7.12 11.07
N ARG A 139 1.01 6.12 10.67
CA ARG A 139 0.75 4.89 11.43
C ARG A 139 1.13 3.60 10.70
N VAL A 140 1.22 3.66 9.38
CA VAL A 140 1.43 2.48 8.54
C VAL A 140 2.55 2.74 7.55
N ALA A 141 3.50 1.82 7.51
CA ALA A 141 4.57 1.87 6.51
C ALA A 141 4.00 1.56 5.12
N VAL A 142 4.30 2.43 4.17
CA VAL A 142 3.98 2.25 2.75
C VAL A 142 5.23 1.70 2.06
N SER A 143 5.08 0.61 1.34
CA SER A 143 6.15 -0.01 0.55
C SER A 143 5.90 0.15 -0.95
N ALA A 144 6.91 -0.13 -1.77
CA ALA A 144 6.76 -0.15 -3.22
C ALA A 144 5.80 -1.25 -3.73
N THR A 145 5.49 -2.25 -2.89
CA THR A 145 4.58 -3.35 -3.24
C THR A 145 3.17 -3.17 -2.70
N GLY A 146 2.97 -2.25 -1.76
CA GLY A 146 1.65 -2.00 -1.19
C GLY A 146 1.68 -1.50 0.25
N LEU A 147 0.51 -1.51 0.87
CA LEU A 147 0.32 -1.22 2.29
C LEU A 147 -0.77 -2.11 2.89
N ARG A 148 -0.71 -2.28 4.20
CA ARG A 148 -1.75 -2.95 4.97
C ARG A 148 -2.10 -2.15 6.21
N VAL A 149 -3.37 -1.79 6.34
CA VAL A 149 -3.95 -1.16 7.52
C VAL A 149 -4.75 -2.21 8.25
N SER A 150 -4.38 -2.55 9.47
CA SER A 150 -5.11 -3.49 10.29
C SER A 150 -6.05 -2.76 11.24
N GLY A 151 -7.27 -3.28 11.36
CA GLY A 151 -8.26 -2.77 12.31
C GLY A 151 -8.69 -1.33 12.04
N ALA A 152 -8.83 -0.92 10.78
CA ALA A 152 -9.30 0.40 10.41
C ALA A 152 -10.70 0.65 10.95
N LYS A 153 -10.89 1.75 11.67
CA LYS A 153 -12.17 2.20 12.20
C LYS A 153 -12.75 3.26 11.27
N LEU A 154 -13.97 3.00 10.84
CA LEU A 154 -14.78 3.90 10.04
C LEU A 154 -16.18 3.97 10.64
N PRO A 155 -16.84 5.11 10.59
CA PRO A 155 -18.23 5.22 11.04
C PRO A 155 -19.19 4.44 10.11
N PRO A 156 -20.37 4.07 10.57
CA PRO A 156 -21.40 3.51 9.70
C PRO A 156 -21.74 4.44 8.54
N GLY A 157 -22.04 3.85 7.39
CA GLY A 157 -22.42 4.59 6.19
C GLY A 157 -21.67 4.17 4.93
N ARG A 158 -21.90 4.94 3.87
CA ARG A 158 -21.23 4.73 2.57
C ARG A 158 -20.06 5.69 2.45
N HIS A 159 -18.88 5.13 2.21
CA HIS A 159 -17.64 5.91 2.10
C HIS A 159 -16.95 5.61 0.78
N ARG A 160 -16.39 6.64 0.18
CA ARG A 160 -15.63 6.53 -1.06
C ARG A 160 -14.24 7.08 -0.83
N LEU A 161 -13.26 6.20 -1.00
CA LEU A 161 -11.85 6.55 -0.94
C LEU A 161 -11.25 6.48 -2.33
N MET A 162 -10.47 7.47 -2.69
CA MET A 162 -9.67 7.48 -3.90
C MET A 162 -8.20 7.37 -3.52
N MET A 163 -7.50 6.49 -4.18
CA MET A 163 -6.07 6.27 -3.98
C MET A 163 -5.33 6.60 -5.27
N LEU A 164 -4.21 7.29 -5.12
CA LEU A 164 -3.31 7.68 -6.20
C LEU A 164 -1.89 7.28 -5.84
N ILE A 165 -1.11 6.82 -6.81
CA ILE A 165 0.30 6.52 -6.65
C ILE A 165 1.04 6.79 -7.96
N ALA A 166 2.27 7.29 -7.86
CA ALA A 166 3.09 7.49 -9.04
C ALA A 166 4.26 6.50 -9.09
N ASP A 167 4.77 6.28 -10.28
CA ASP A 167 6.04 5.61 -10.52
C ASP A 167 7.20 6.62 -10.67
N ASP A 168 8.42 6.12 -10.89
CA ASP A 168 9.62 6.94 -11.05
C ASP A 168 9.62 7.79 -12.32
N ARG A 169 8.72 7.52 -13.26
CA ARG A 169 8.50 8.31 -14.47
C ARG A 169 7.39 9.35 -14.32
N GLY A 170 6.81 9.46 -13.13
CA GLY A 170 5.70 10.37 -12.85
C GLY A 170 4.35 9.92 -13.41
N ARG A 171 4.23 8.68 -13.92
CA ARG A 171 2.96 8.13 -14.37
C ARG A 171 2.09 7.81 -13.18
N LEU A 172 0.81 8.15 -13.28
CA LEU A 172 -0.10 8.13 -12.15
C LEU A 172 -1.10 6.98 -12.25
N GLY A 173 -1.08 6.09 -11.26
CA GLY A 173 -2.12 5.10 -11.04
C GLY A 173 -3.22 5.62 -10.12
N ARG A 174 -4.47 5.25 -10.40
CA ARG A 174 -5.64 5.60 -9.60
C ARG A 174 -6.50 4.37 -9.36
N SER A 175 -7.04 4.28 -8.15
CA SER A 175 -8.08 3.30 -7.81
C SER A 175 -9.08 3.93 -6.85
N GLU A 176 -10.30 3.38 -6.84
CA GLU A 176 -11.35 3.80 -5.92
C GLU A 176 -11.81 2.61 -5.08
N LEU A 177 -12.05 2.87 -3.81
CA LEU A 177 -12.57 1.91 -2.86
C LEU A 177 -13.89 2.43 -2.30
N LEU A 178 -14.96 1.68 -2.56
CA LEU A 178 -16.28 1.95 -2.03
C LEU A 178 -16.52 1.02 -0.84
N LEU A 179 -16.78 1.62 0.33
CA LEU A 179 -17.03 0.93 1.58
C LEU A 179 -18.46 1.19 2.04
N ASN A 180 -19.18 0.12 2.37
CA ASN A 180 -20.49 0.19 3.01
C ASN A 180 -20.34 -0.39 4.42
N ILE A 181 -20.35 0.48 5.43
CA ILE A 181 -20.14 0.09 6.84
C ILE A 181 -21.50 0.07 7.56
N GLU A 182 -21.79 -1.03 8.26
CA GLU A 182 -22.94 -1.19 9.15
C GLU A 182 -22.60 -0.88 10.61
#